data_60f7fcb08aa96444b54fd09cdf70eeb5
#
_entry.id   60f7fcb08aa96444b54fd09cdf70eeb5
#
_cell.length_a   1.000
_cell.length_b   1.000
_cell.length_c   1.000
_cell.angle_alpha   90.00
_cell.angle_beta   90.00
_cell.angle_gamma   90.00
#
_symmetry.space_group_name_H-M   'P 1'
#
loop_
_entity.id
_entity.type
_entity.pdbx_description
1 polymer ?
#
loop_
_entity_poly.entity_id
_entity_poly.type
_entity_poly.pdbx_seq_one_letter_code
_entity_poly.pdbx_strand_id
1 'polypeptide(L)'
;RQRQMCIRDRTYKDGKRVAPVVSVVCNFTRPVRNTPALLTLDETETLFHEFGHALHFLFHDVKYRGLSEVEGDFVELPSQVMENWAFEPEMLKHYAVHYRTGEVIPKYLVDKLRKSELFNQGFATTELIAASLSDMDIHSVTEYEPFDPMAFERQALNEKRGLIPQIEPRYRYPYFSHIFDGGYSAGYYFYTWAEVLDKDTFEA
;
A
#
# COMPACT_ATOMS: atom_id res chain seq x y z
N ARG A 1 -1.43 -11.49 -4.86
CA ARG A 1 0.00 -11.11 -5.00
C ARG A 1 0.60 -11.06 -3.61
N GLN A 2 1.60 -11.90 -3.31
CA GLN A 2 2.31 -11.82 -2.04
C GLN A 2 3.35 -10.70 -2.13
N ARG A 3 3.26 -9.76 -1.21
CA ARG A 3 4.34 -8.82 -0.88
C ARG A 3 4.90 -9.29 0.45
N GLN A 4 6.20 -9.37 0.58
CA GLN A 4 6.85 -9.76 1.82
C GLN A 4 8.03 -8.85 2.09
N MET A 5 8.08 -8.32 3.29
CA MET A 5 9.23 -7.64 3.81
C MET A 5 9.79 -8.46 4.99
N CYS A 6 11.06 -8.83 4.90
CA CYS A 6 11.77 -9.49 5.99
C CYS A 6 12.72 -8.50 6.64
N ILE A 7 12.60 -8.34 7.94
CA ILE A 7 13.36 -7.36 8.70
C ILE A 7 14.21 -8.08 9.74
N ARG A 8 15.48 -7.72 9.79
CA ARG A 8 16.34 -7.94 10.97
C ARG A 8 16.63 -6.59 11.59
N ASP A 9 16.06 -6.34 12.75
CA ASP A 9 16.19 -5.09 13.46
C ASP A 9 17.64 -4.71 13.75
N ARG A 10 17.88 -3.41 13.88
CA ARG A 10 19.09 -2.88 14.43
C ARG A 10 19.31 -3.44 15.85
N THR A 11 20.51 -3.87 16.15
CA THR A 11 20.88 -4.44 17.45
C THR A 11 22.30 -4.02 17.85
N TYR A 12 22.67 -4.32 19.06
CA TYR A 12 24.03 -4.18 19.55
C TYR A 12 24.63 -5.57 19.83
N LYS A 13 25.82 -5.81 19.31
CA LYS A 13 26.59 -7.01 19.59
C LYS A 13 27.96 -6.61 20.15
N ASP A 14 28.31 -7.07 21.33
CA ASP A 14 29.57 -6.74 22.00
C ASP A 14 29.81 -5.22 22.10
N GLY A 15 28.76 -4.46 22.39
CA GLY A 15 28.79 -3.01 22.51
C GLY A 15 28.88 -2.27 21.14
N LYS A 16 28.90 -2.99 20.03
CA LYS A 16 28.94 -2.41 18.68
C LYS A 16 27.56 -2.43 18.03
N ARG A 17 27.22 -1.33 17.36
CA ARG A 17 26.00 -1.20 16.58
C ARG A 17 26.04 -2.11 15.36
N VAL A 18 25.01 -2.93 15.20
CA VAL A 18 24.80 -3.78 14.01
C VAL A 18 23.67 -3.18 13.19
N ALA A 19 23.94 -2.89 11.92
CA ALA A 19 22.95 -2.32 11.02
C ALA A 19 21.75 -3.27 10.80
N PRO A 20 20.55 -2.74 10.59
CA PRO A 20 19.39 -3.55 10.19
C PRO A 20 19.60 -4.14 8.79
N VAL A 21 18.92 -5.23 8.51
CA VAL A 21 18.87 -5.82 7.18
C VAL A 21 17.40 -5.94 6.80
N VAL A 22 17.04 -5.32 5.70
CA VAL A 22 15.67 -5.34 5.17
C VAL A 22 15.73 -5.96 3.78
N SER A 23 14.81 -6.87 3.47
CA SER A 23 14.59 -7.37 2.13
C SER A 23 13.16 -7.06 1.69
N VAL A 24 13.03 -6.54 0.48
CA VAL A 24 11.75 -6.26 -0.16
C VAL A 24 11.52 -7.31 -1.25
N VAL A 25 10.36 -7.95 -1.25
CA VAL A 25 9.98 -8.95 -2.25
C VAL A 25 8.70 -8.51 -2.93
N CYS A 26 8.77 -8.26 -4.23
CA CYS A 26 7.64 -7.89 -5.07
C CYS A 26 7.34 -8.96 -6.12
N ASN A 27 6.08 -9.09 -6.49
CA ASN A 27 5.63 -9.99 -7.54
C ASN A 27 5.33 -9.20 -8.82
N PHE A 28 6.38 -8.89 -9.57
CA PHE A 28 6.26 -8.18 -10.83
C PHE A 28 5.93 -9.10 -12.00
N THR A 29 5.36 -8.52 -13.05
CA THR A 29 5.09 -9.20 -14.31
C THR A 29 6.39 -9.72 -14.93
N ARG A 30 6.41 -11.01 -15.24
CA ARG A 30 7.60 -11.63 -15.85
C ARG A 30 7.80 -11.13 -17.27
N PRO A 31 9.06 -10.98 -17.73
CA PRO A 31 9.35 -10.61 -19.10
C PRO A 31 8.84 -11.66 -20.07
N VAL A 32 8.41 -11.22 -21.25
CA VAL A 32 7.93 -12.11 -22.31
C VAL A 32 8.97 -12.16 -23.43
N ARG A 33 9.44 -13.37 -23.77
CA ARG A 33 10.45 -13.62 -24.81
C ARG A 33 11.76 -12.83 -24.55
N ASN A 34 12.19 -12.02 -25.52
CA ASN A 34 13.44 -11.24 -25.50
C ASN A 34 13.26 -9.79 -25.04
N THR A 35 12.15 -9.48 -24.39
CA THR A 35 11.92 -8.14 -23.80
C THR A 35 12.32 -8.14 -22.32
N PRO A 36 12.90 -7.05 -21.80
CA PRO A 36 13.11 -6.92 -20.36
C PRO A 36 11.79 -6.90 -19.59
N ALA A 37 11.83 -7.14 -18.29
CA ALA A 37 10.69 -6.90 -17.42
C ALA A 37 10.40 -5.39 -17.38
N LEU A 38 9.30 -4.97 -18.02
CA LEU A 38 8.83 -3.59 -17.99
C LEU A 38 7.72 -3.53 -16.95
N LEU A 39 7.91 -2.71 -15.93
CA LEU A 39 6.92 -2.52 -14.88
C LEU A 39 5.76 -1.67 -15.40
N THR A 40 4.56 -2.00 -14.97
CA THR A 40 3.41 -1.11 -15.09
C THR A 40 3.55 0.07 -14.12
N LEU A 41 2.70 1.07 -14.25
CA LEU A 41 2.67 2.20 -13.31
C LEU A 41 2.37 1.71 -11.88
N ASP A 42 1.36 0.88 -11.70
CA ASP A 42 1.00 0.29 -10.40
C ASP A 42 2.16 -0.55 -9.81
N GLU A 43 2.89 -1.29 -10.64
CA GLU A 43 4.05 -2.06 -10.18
C GLU A 43 5.20 -1.15 -9.75
N THR A 44 5.37 -0.02 -10.43
CA THR A 44 6.37 0.99 -10.07
C THR A 44 6.00 1.69 -8.77
N GLU A 45 4.77 2.17 -8.64
CA GLU A 45 4.22 2.73 -7.41
C GLU A 45 4.38 1.76 -6.23
N THR A 46 3.99 0.48 -6.45
CA THR A 46 4.21 -0.59 -5.47
C THR A 46 5.67 -0.71 -5.03
N LEU A 47 6.64 -0.59 -5.96
CA LEU A 47 8.05 -0.64 -5.60
C LEU A 47 8.46 0.52 -4.69
N PHE A 48 8.00 1.73 -4.99
CA PHE A 48 8.24 2.90 -4.14
C PHE A 48 7.58 2.74 -2.78
N HIS A 49 6.34 2.25 -2.73
CA HIS A 49 5.62 1.94 -1.50
C HIS A 49 6.41 0.99 -0.60
N GLU A 50 6.76 -0.18 -1.10
CA GLU A 50 7.53 -1.18 -0.33
C GLU A 50 8.91 -0.65 0.09
N PHE A 51 9.51 0.19 -0.75
CA PHE A 51 10.77 0.84 -0.41
C PHE A 51 10.62 1.90 0.68
N GLY A 52 9.48 2.57 0.77
CA GLY A 52 9.13 3.46 1.88
C GLY A 52 9.13 2.74 3.23
N HIS A 53 8.51 1.57 3.29
CA HIS A 53 8.61 0.70 4.47
C HIS A 53 10.06 0.30 4.77
N ALA A 54 10.82 -0.08 3.73
CA ALA A 54 12.22 -0.45 3.90
C ALA A 54 13.05 0.70 4.49
N LEU A 55 12.89 1.92 4.00
CA LEU A 55 13.57 3.11 4.53
C LEU A 55 13.21 3.36 5.99
N HIS A 56 11.94 3.25 6.35
CA HIS A 56 11.48 3.41 7.72
C HIS A 56 12.27 2.48 8.67
N PHE A 57 12.39 1.20 8.33
CA PHE A 57 13.15 0.24 9.13
C PHE A 57 14.67 0.43 9.08
N LEU A 58 15.21 0.86 7.96
CA LEU A 58 16.64 1.16 7.82
C LEU A 58 17.07 2.35 8.68
N PHE A 59 16.22 3.38 8.77
CA PHE A 59 16.48 4.57 9.59
C PHE A 59 16.10 4.41 11.05
N HIS A 60 15.45 3.33 11.43
CA HIS A 60 15.03 3.06 12.77
C HIS A 60 16.22 3.08 13.74
N ASP A 61 16.18 3.91 14.77
CA ASP A 61 17.24 4.05 15.78
C ASP A 61 16.66 4.17 17.19
N VAL A 62 16.21 3.06 17.74
CA VAL A 62 15.66 2.98 19.10
C VAL A 62 16.63 2.31 20.04
N LYS A 63 16.65 2.76 21.28
CA LYS A 63 17.53 2.20 22.32
C LYS A 63 17.11 0.80 22.76
N TYR A 64 15.81 0.55 22.83
CA TYR A 64 15.24 -0.71 23.29
C TYR A 64 14.52 -1.41 22.14
N ARG A 65 14.82 -2.67 21.93
CA ARG A 65 14.31 -3.44 20.80
C ARG A 65 12.78 -3.49 20.73
N GLY A 66 12.09 -3.58 21.87
CA GLY A 66 10.62 -3.60 21.92
C GLY A 66 9.95 -2.28 21.54
N LEU A 67 10.72 -1.19 21.35
CA LEU A 67 10.21 0.11 20.86
C LEU A 67 10.40 0.29 19.35
N SER A 68 10.76 -0.77 18.64
CA SER A 68 10.91 -0.73 17.18
C SER A 68 9.60 -0.95 16.42
N GLU A 69 8.55 -1.35 17.08
CA GLU A 69 7.24 -1.49 16.49
C GLU A 69 6.61 -0.11 16.27
N VAL A 70 5.94 0.03 15.14
CA VAL A 70 5.27 1.26 14.71
C VAL A 70 3.78 1.08 14.94
N GLU A 71 3.12 2.14 15.43
CA GLU A 71 1.66 2.13 15.54
C GLU A 71 1.01 1.82 14.20
N GLY A 72 -0.06 1.01 14.21
CA GLY A 72 -0.68 0.50 12.99
C GLY A 72 -1.19 1.60 12.07
N ASP A 73 -1.75 2.66 12.62
CA ASP A 73 -2.26 3.81 11.88
C ASP A 73 -1.17 4.78 11.36
N PHE A 74 0.10 4.50 11.66
CA PHE A 74 1.25 5.24 11.15
C PHE A 74 2.11 4.42 10.18
N VAL A 75 1.92 3.09 10.14
CA VAL A 75 2.80 2.18 9.40
C VAL A 75 2.82 2.45 7.89
N GLU A 76 1.71 2.92 7.33
CA GLU A 76 1.58 3.22 5.90
C GLU A 76 2.04 4.64 5.50
N LEU A 77 2.32 5.53 6.45
CA LEU A 77 2.74 6.89 6.12
C LEU A 77 4.04 6.93 5.30
N PRO A 78 5.14 6.27 5.71
CA PRO A 78 6.39 6.31 4.95
C PRO A 78 6.26 5.67 3.55
N SER A 79 5.46 4.62 3.43
CA SER A 79 5.21 3.95 2.16
C SER A 79 4.40 4.83 1.20
N GLN A 80 3.31 5.43 1.66
CA GLN A 80 2.47 6.31 0.84
C GLN A 80 3.16 7.62 0.46
N VAL A 81 3.96 8.21 1.35
CA VAL A 81 4.81 9.37 0.99
C VAL A 81 5.75 9.03 -0.18
N MET A 82 6.33 7.83 -0.17
CA MET A 82 7.23 7.42 -1.24
C MET A 82 6.52 7.20 -2.58
N GLU A 83 5.25 6.82 -2.60
CA GLU A 83 4.45 6.69 -3.83
C GLU A 83 4.40 7.98 -4.62
N ASN A 84 4.29 9.14 -3.95
CA ASN A 84 4.24 10.44 -4.62
C ASN A 84 5.50 10.69 -5.46
N TRP A 85 6.67 10.25 -5.01
CA TRP A 85 7.93 10.39 -5.74
C TRP A 85 7.96 9.56 -7.03
N ALA A 86 7.18 8.47 -7.12
CA ALA A 86 7.19 7.61 -8.30
C ALA A 86 6.81 8.37 -9.58
N PHE A 87 5.96 9.37 -9.48
CA PHE A 87 5.44 10.09 -10.66
C PHE A 87 5.96 11.54 -10.75
N GLU A 88 6.88 11.93 -9.88
CA GLU A 88 7.49 13.24 -9.98
C GLU A 88 8.35 13.34 -11.25
N PRO A 89 8.23 14.44 -12.04
CA PRO A 89 8.93 14.59 -13.31
C PRO A 89 10.44 14.44 -13.23
N GLU A 90 11.04 14.87 -12.14
CA GLU A 90 12.48 14.73 -11.94
C GLU A 90 12.87 13.27 -11.73
N MET A 91 12.07 12.52 -10.96
CA MET A 91 12.29 11.09 -10.76
C MET A 91 12.06 10.29 -12.05
N LEU A 92 11.02 10.61 -12.81
CA LEU A 92 10.73 9.96 -14.08
C LEU A 92 11.91 10.08 -15.08
N LYS A 93 12.67 11.15 -15.06
CA LYS A 93 13.88 11.31 -15.89
C LYS A 93 14.96 10.26 -15.59
N HIS A 94 14.99 9.72 -14.37
CA HIS A 94 16.01 8.76 -13.95
C HIS A 94 15.65 7.32 -14.33
N TYR A 95 14.40 6.93 -14.29
CA TYR A 95 14.01 5.53 -14.48
C TYR A 95 13.02 5.28 -15.64
N ALA A 96 12.19 6.29 -15.99
CA ALA A 96 11.22 6.15 -17.07
C ALA A 96 11.87 6.42 -18.43
N VAL A 97 12.81 5.55 -18.81
CA VAL A 97 13.54 5.65 -20.06
C VAL A 97 13.19 4.50 -21.00
N HIS A 98 13.16 4.79 -22.29
CA HIS A 98 12.87 3.77 -23.29
C HIS A 98 13.98 2.71 -23.32
N TYR A 99 13.62 1.45 -23.09
CA TYR A 99 14.56 0.36 -22.82
C TYR A 99 15.57 0.04 -23.94
N ARG A 100 15.33 0.51 -25.18
CA ARG A 100 16.26 0.35 -26.32
C ARG A 100 17.03 1.61 -26.63
N THR A 101 16.37 2.79 -26.57
CA THR A 101 16.98 4.05 -27.02
C THR A 101 17.58 4.86 -25.86
N GLY A 102 17.13 4.60 -24.62
CA GLY A 102 17.51 5.40 -23.45
C GLY A 102 16.85 6.77 -23.40
N GLU A 103 15.93 7.07 -24.32
CA GLU A 103 15.21 8.34 -24.33
C GLU A 103 14.27 8.44 -23.12
N VAL A 104 14.28 9.58 -22.47
CA VAL A 104 13.41 9.86 -21.34
C VAL A 104 11.96 9.93 -21.80
N ILE A 105 11.03 9.51 -20.94
CA ILE A 105 9.59 9.59 -21.20
C ILE A 105 9.21 11.00 -21.68
N PRO A 106 8.48 11.16 -22.81
CA PRO A 106 8.07 12.46 -23.32
C PRO A 106 7.11 13.17 -22.37
N LYS A 107 7.28 14.48 -22.23
CA LYS A 107 6.44 15.32 -21.34
C LYS A 107 4.94 15.11 -21.55
N TYR A 108 4.48 14.96 -22.80
CA TYR A 108 3.05 14.76 -23.08
C TYR A 108 2.48 13.47 -22.48
N LEU A 109 3.30 12.43 -22.29
CA LEU A 109 2.89 11.21 -21.60
C LEU A 109 2.81 11.45 -20.09
N VAL A 110 3.77 12.17 -19.52
CA VAL A 110 3.73 12.57 -18.09
C VAL A 110 2.48 13.40 -17.81
N ASP A 111 2.16 14.37 -18.67
CA ASP A 111 0.95 15.19 -18.54
C ASP A 111 -0.34 14.35 -18.65
N LYS A 112 -0.35 13.29 -19.46
CA LYS A 112 -1.47 12.33 -19.51
C LYS A 112 -1.60 11.49 -18.27
N LEU A 113 -0.48 11.01 -17.71
CA LEU A 113 -0.45 10.25 -16.46
C LEU A 113 -1.07 11.08 -15.33
N ARG A 114 -0.58 12.30 -15.11
CA ARG A 114 -1.13 13.21 -14.09
C ARG A 114 -2.63 13.47 -14.25
N LYS A 115 -3.12 13.57 -15.47
CA LYS A 115 -4.56 13.71 -15.71
C LYS A 115 -5.34 12.43 -15.43
N SER A 116 -4.73 11.27 -15.62
CA SER A 116 -5.40 9.99 -15.35
C SER A 116 -5.53 9.69 -13.87
N GLU A 117 -4.67 10.22 -13.02
CA GLU A 117 -4.74 10.08 -11.55
C GLU A 117 -6.07 10.58 -10.97
N LEU A 118 -6.63 11.63 -11.55
CA LEU A 118 -7.92 12.18 -11.11
C LEU A 118 -9.13 11.43 -11.67
N PHE A 119 -8.92 10.53 -12.63
CA PHE A 119 -10.01 9.79 -13.25
C PHE A 119 -10.55 8.70 -12.34
N ASN A 120 -11.86 8.66 -12.16
CA ASN A 120 -12.54 7.68 -11.30
C ASN A 120 -12.11 7.68 -9.83
N GLN A 121 -11.59 8.76 -9.27
CA GLN A 121 -11.23 8.85 -7.86
C GLN A 121 -12.41 8.53 -6.91
N GLY A 122 -13.62 8.97 -7.26
CA GLY A 122 -14.81 8.62 -6.48
C GLY A 122 -15.06 7.12 -6.41
N PHE A 123 -14.81 6.38 -7.50
CA PHE A 123 -14.88 4.91 -7.51
C PHE A 123 -13.80 4.29 -6.62
N ALA A 124 -12.54 4.66 -6.82
CA ALA A 124 -11.40 4.11 -6.08
C ALA A 124 -11.52 4.36 -4.57
N THR A 125 -11.89 5.59 -4.19
CA THR A 125 -12.10 5.96 -2.79
C THR A 125 -13.28 5.20 -2.17
N THR A 126 -14.39 5.06 -2.90
CA THR A 126 -15.55 4.31 -2.40
C THR A 126 -15.23 2.83 -2.21
N GLU A 127 -14.50 2.22 -3.12
CA GLU A 127 -14.03 0.83 -3.03
C GLU A 127 -13.16 0.60 -1.79
N LEU A 128 -12.21 1.51 -1.52
CA LEU A 128 -11.32 1.47 -0.35
C LEU A 128 -12.09 1.66 0.96
N ILE A 129 -12.96 2.67 1.02
CA ILE A 129 -13.78 2.96 2.21
C ILE A 129 -14.76 1.83 2.48
N ALA A 130 -15.35 1.23 1.44
CA ALA A 130 -16.23 0.07 1.61
C ALA A 130 -15.48 -1.10 2.27
N ALA A 131 -14.24 -1.38 1.87
CA ALA A 131 -13.41 -2.39 2.52
C ALA A 131 -13.10 -2.03 3.99
N SER A 132 -12.78 -0.76 4.27
CA SER A 132 -12.53 -0.30 5.64
C SER A 132 -13.76 -0.41 6.55
N LEU A 133 -14.93 -0.06 6.03
CA LEU A 133 -16.20 -0.20 6.77
C LEU A 133 -16.59 -1.66 6.98
N SER A 134 -16.34 -2.51 6.00
CA SER A 134 -16.52 -3.95 6.09
C SER A 134 -15.65 -4.56 7.20
N ASP A 135 -14.38 -4.15 7.28
CA ASP A 135 -13.47 -4.55 8.35
C ASP A 135 -14.01 -4.14 9.73
N MET A 136 -14.42 -2.89 9.89
CA MET A 136 -15.00 -2.39 11.14
C MET A 136 -16.27 -3.16 11.54
N ASP A 137 -17.14 -3.50 10.58
CA ASP A 137 -18.36 -4.21 10.87
C ASP A 137 -18.11 -5.64 11.37
N ILE A 138 -17.22 -6.39 10.72
CA ILE A 138 -16.94 -7.78 11.12
C ILE A 138 -16.23 -7.84 12.48
N HIS A 139 -15.34 -6.89 12.78
CA HIS A 139 -14.62 -6.83 14.04
C HIS A 139 -15.40 -6.14 15.18
N SER A 140 -16.59 -5.61 14.90
CA SER A 140 -17.53 -5.08 15.89
C SER A 140 -18.57 -6.12 16.35
N VAL A 141 -18.54 -7.34 15.82
CA VAL A 141 -19.44 -8.42 16.25
C VAL A 141 -19.04 -8.87 17.66
N THR A 142 -19.95 -8.79 18.59
CA THR A 142 -19.73 -9.13 20.02
C THR A 142 -20.20 -10.54 20.37
N GLU A 143 -21.10 -11.11 19.60
CA GLU A 143 -21.66 -12.45 19.82
C GLU A 143 -21.37 -13.31 18.60
N TYR A 144 -20.79 -14.49 18.82
CA TYR A 144 -20.47 -15.41 17.74
C TYR A 144 -21.67 -16.29 17.44
N GLU A 145 -22.24 -16.11 16.26
CA GLU A 145 -23.14 -17.05 15.61
C GLU A 145 -22.64 -17.36 14.19
N PRO A 146 -22.75 -18.59 13.72
CA PRO A 146 -22.39 -18.92 12.33
C PRO A 146 -23.22 -18.08 11.35
N PHE A 147 -22.56 -17.42 10.41
CA PHE A 147 -23.21 -16.61 9.37
C PHE A 147 -22.57 -16.83 8.00
N ASP A 148 -23.31 -16.49 6.95
CA ASP A 148 -22.76 -16.42 5.60
C ASP A 148 -21.99 -15.09 5.44
N PRO A 149 -20.66 -15.13 5.23
CA PRO A 149 -19.86 -13.91 5.10
C PRO A 149 -20.33 -12.98 3.98
N MET A 150 -20.81 -13.54 2.87
CA MET A 150 -21.27 -12.76 1.73
C MET A 150 -22.64 -12.12 1.97
N ALA A 151 -23.50 -12.76 2.73
CA ALA A 151 -24.77 -12.19 3.17
C ALA A 151 -24.52 -11.05 4.17
N PHE A 152 -23.61 -11.25 5.12
CA PHE A 152 -23.24 -10.24 6.10
C PHE A 152 -22.64 -8.98 5.42
N GLU A 153 -21.70 -9.15 4.48
CA GLU A 153 -21.11 -8.06 3.72
C GLU A 153 -22.18 -7.26 2.97
N ARG A 154 -23.08 -7.95 2.27
CA ARG A 154 -24.17 -7.32 1.52
C ARG A 154 -25.10 -6.53 2.43
N GLN A 155 -25.48 -7.09 3.57
CA GLN A 155 -26.29 -6.39 4.57
C GLN A 155 -25.57 -5.15 5.11
N ALA A 156 -24.30 -5.26 5.46
CA ALA A 156 -23.52 -4.18 6.03
C ALA A 156 -23.29 -3.03 5.05
N LEU A 157 -22.94 -3.31 3.81
CA LEU A 157 -22.54 -2.30 2.83
C LEU A 157 -23.73 -1.80 1.98
N ASN A 158 -24.51 -2.71 1.39
CA ASN A 158 -25.55 -2.32 0.45
C ASN A 158 -26.85 -1.91 1.18
N GLU A 159 -27.33 -2.73 2.11
CA GLU A 159 -28.62 -2.47 2.77
C GLU A 159 -28.50 -1.38 3.82
N LYS A 160 -27.48 -1.43 4.68
CA LYS A 160 -27.31 -0.51 5.81
C LYS A 160 -26.68 0.83 5.39
N ARG A 161 -25.72 0.82 4.46
CA ARG A 161 -24.94 2.02 4.05
C ARG A 161 -25.24 2.51 2.64
N GLY A 162 -26.04 1.79 1.87
CA GLY A 162 -26.45 2.20 0.53
C GLY A 162 -25.34 2.13 -0.52
N LEU A 163 -24.34 1.26 -0.32
CA LEU A 163 -23.34 1.03 -1.37
C LEU A 163 -24.03 0.54 -2.63
N ILE A 164 -23.83 1.25 -3.72
CA ILE A 164 -24.45 0.91 -5.02
C ILE A 164 -23.90 -0.43 -5.55
N PRO A 165 -24.74 -1.26 -6.20
CA PRO A 165 -24.34 -2.60 -6.62
C PRO A 165 -23.26 -2.65 -7.71
N GLN A 166 -22.92 -1.51 -8.31
CA GLN A 166 -21.83 -1.39 -9.29
C GLN A 166 -20.45 -1.23 -8.65
N ILE A 167 -20.39 -0.97 -7.35
CA ILE A 167 -19.14 -0.86 -6.60
C ILE A 167 -19.09 -2.01 -5.60
N GLU A 168 -18.07 -2.84 -5.70
CA GLU A 168 -17.74 -3.85 -4.71
C GLU A 168 -16.63 -3.31 -3.78
N PRO A 169 -16.54 -3.79 -2.53
CA PRO A 169 -15.41 -3.45 -1.69
C PRO A 169 -14.11 -4.00 -2.29
N ARG A 170 -13.01 -3.30 -2.09
CA ARG A 170 -11.68 -3.65 -2.62
C ARG A 170 -11.27 -5.10 -2.31
N TYR A 171 -11.68 -5.60 -1.15
CA TYR A 171 -11.54 -6.99 -0.72
C TYR A 171 -12.85 -7.49 -0.16
N ARG A 172 -13.16 -8.74 -0.44
CA ARG A 172 -14.31 -9.45 0.13
C ARG A 172 -13.84 -10.41 1.21
N TYR A 173 -14.63 -10.67 2.22
CA TYR A 173 -14.26 -11.48 3.38
C TYR A 173 -13.53 -12.79 3.03
N PRO A 174 -13.93 -13.61 2.02
CA PRO A 174 -13.26 -14.88 1.75
C PRO A 174 -11.77 -14.77 1.34
N TYR A 175 -11.31 -13.59 0.94
CA TYR A 175 -9.91 -13.37 0.53
C TYR A 175 -9.29 -12.08 1.10
N PHE A 176 -9.88 -11.53 2.15
CA PHE A 176 -9.40 -10.31 2.81
C PHE A 176 -8.31 -10.64 3.85
N SER A 177 -7.17 -11.12 3.37
CA SER A 177 -6.08 -11.56 4.24
C SER A 177 -5.55 -10.46 5.18
N HIS A 178 -5.57 -9.20 4.76
CA HIS A 178 -5.12 -8.06 5.58
C HIS A 178 -5.74 -8.05 6.97
N ILE A 179 -7.05 -8.25 7.06
CA ILE A 179 -7.79 -8.13 8.33
C ILE A 179 -7.89 -9.44 9.11
N PHE A 180 -7.62 -10.59 8.48
CA PHE A 180 -7.70 -11.91 9.15
C PHE A 180 -6.33 -12.53 9.44
N ASP A 181 -5.28 -12.17 8.69
CA ASP A 181 -3.93 -12.75 8.81
C ASP A 181 -2.82 -11.67 8.73
N GLY A 182 -3.13 -10.52 8.16
CA GLY A 182 -2.15 -9.46 7.84
C GLY A 182 -1.91 -8.44 8.95
N GLY A 183 -2.56 -8.55 10.11
CA GLY A 183 -2.38 -7.60 11.22
C GLY A 183 -3.22 -6.33 11.15
N TYR A 184 -4.15 -6.21 10.21
CA TYR A 184 -5.01 -5.03 10.01
C TYR A 184 -6.45 -5.24 10.54
N SER A 185 -6.66 -6.13 11.50
CA SER A 185 -7.98 -6.35 12.11
C SER A 185 -8.50 -5.06 12.76
N ALA A 186 -9.69 -4.60 12.34
CA ALA A 186 -10.27 -3.30 12.68
C ALA A 186 -9.34 -2.11 12.36
N GLY A 187 -8.40 -2.29 11.43
CA GLY A 187 -7.34 -1.35 11.11
C GLY A 187 -7.18 -1.05 9.62
N TYR A 188 -8.03 -1.58 8.75
CA TYR A 188 -7.88 -1.35 7.31
C TYR A 188 -8.05 0.13 6.92
N TYR A 189 -8.69 0.94 7.74
CA TYR A 189 -8.78 2.40 7.60
C TYR A 189 -7.42 3.11 7.69
N PHE A 190 -6.37 2.45 8.15
CA PHE A 190 -5.02 3.01 8.26
C PHE A 190 -4.52 3.60 6.94
N TYR A 191 -4.85 2.99 5.82
CA TYR A 191 -4.51 3.51 4.49
C TYR A 191 -5.11 4.89 4.24
N THR A 192 -6.39 5.07 4.53
CA THR A 192 -7.07 6.37 4.36
C THR A 192 -6.55 7.41 5.34
N TRP A 193 -6.25 7.01 6.58
CA TRP A 193 -5.67 7.88 7.58
C TRP A 193 -4.26 8.34 7.18
N ALA A 194 -3.42 7.41 6.76
CA ALA A 194 -2.07 7.71 6.31
C ALA A 194 -2.07 8.58 5.04
N GLU A 195 -3.05 8.42 4.13
CA GLU A 195 -3.17 9.25 2.93
C GLU A 195 -3.35 10.74 3.25
N VAL A 196 -4.11 11.07 4.30
CA VAL A 196 -4.24 12.47 4.76
C VAL A 196 -2.89 13.03 5.20
N LEU A 197 -2.14 12.26 5.99
CA LEU A 197 -0.83 12.65 6.50
C LEU A 197 0.24 12.70 5.40
N ASP A 198 0.18 11.76 4.46
CA ASP A 198 1.11 11.68 3.33
C ASP A 198 1.00 12.92 2.44
N LYS A 199 -0.23 13.32 2.07
CA LYS A 199 -0.45 14.50 1.23
C LYS A 199 0.02 15.80 1.92
N ASP A 200 -0.26 15.95 3.21
CA ASP A 200 0.21 17.08 4.00
C ASP A 200 1.76 17.10 4.09
N THR A 201 2.37 15.95 4.28
CA THR A 201 3.83 15.80 4.37
C THR A 201 4.53 16.09 3.04
N PHE A 202 3.93 15.65 1.92
CA PHE A 202 4.54 15.80 0.60
C PHE A 202 4.41 17.23 0.05
N GLU A 203 3.38 17.99 0.45
CA GLU A 203 3.19 19.38 0.07
C GLU A 203 4.05 20.37 0.91
N ALA A 204 4.55 19.96 2.07
CA ALA A 204 5.32 20.79 3.00
C ALA A 204 6.79 20.96 2.57
#